data_5c6d0e09fe7fd668b68e5bbc47e28db9
#
_entry.id   5c6d0e09fe7fd668b68e5bbc47e28db9
#
_cell.length_a   1.000
_cell.length_b   1.000
_cell.length_c   1.000
_cell.angle_alpha   90.00
_cell.angle_beta   90.00
_cell.angle_gamma   90.00
#
_symmetry.space_group_name_H-M   'P 1'
#
loop_
_entity.id
_entity.type
_entity.pdbx_description
1 polymer ?
#
loop_
_entity_poly.entity_id
_entity_poly.type
_entity_poly.pdbx_seq_one_letter_code
_entity_poly.pdbx_strand_id
1 'polypeptide(L)' 'DATACPEYVKEANIFILGTETQLRVSLAKFNAPPEAVEAKILAKRCVDKMDKADRERFAEVLEAVVGDCDL' A
#
# COMPACT_ATOMS: atom_id res chain seq x y z
N ASP A 1 16.85 -6.18 -1.78
CA ASP A 1 16.90 -7.13 -0.68
C ASP A 1 15.56 -7.84 -0.53
N ALA A 2 15.58 -9.16 -0.60
CA ALA A 2 14.38 -9.98 -0.54
C ALA A 2 13.62 -9.80 0.77
N THR A 3 14.30 -9.43 1.87
CA THR A 3 13.63 -9.27 3.17
C THR A 3 12.73 -8.04 3.22
N ALA A 4 12.94 -7.06 2.34
CA ALA A 4 12.11 -5.86 2.30
C ALA A 4 10.84 -6.05 1.46
N CYS A 5 10.84 -7.02 0.54
CA CYS A 5 9.72 -7.20 -0.37
C CYS A 5 8.40 -7.58 0.32
N PRO A 6 8.37 -8.54 1.28
CA PRO A 6 7.10 -8.88 1.94
C PRO A 6 6.46 -7.70 2.65
N GLU A 7 7.26 -6.84 3.26
CA GLU A 7 6.75 -5.64 3.93
C GLU A 7 6.21 -4.64 2.92
N TYR A 8 6.87 -4.49 1.78
CA TYR A 8 6.41 -3.61 0.73
C TYR A 8 5.06 -4.07 0.16
N VAL A 9 4.92 -5.36 -0.11
CA VAL A 9 3.68 -5.92 -0.63
C VAL A 9 2.55 -5.73 0.37
N LYS A 10 2.83 -5.97 1.65
CA LYS A 10 1.84 -5.80 2.71
C LYS A 10 1.36 -4.35 2.78
N GLU A 11 2.28 -3.40 2.73
CA GLU A 11 1.93 -1.98 2.76
C GLU A 11 1.13 -1.59 1.53
N ALA A 12 1.51 -2.08 0.35
CA ALA A 12 0.79 -1.79 -0.88
C ALA A 12 -0.64 -2.31 -0.82
N ASN A 13 -0.85 -3.50 -0.27
CA ASN A 13 -2.19 -4.05 -0.10
C ASN A 13 -3.02 -3.22 0.88
N ILE A 14 -2.44 -2.75 1.96
CA ILE A 14 -3.12 -1.86 2.90
C ILE A 14 -3.49 -0.55 2.18
N PHE A 15 -2.58 -0.02 1.38
CA PHE A 15 -2.83 1.22 0.65
C PHE A 15 -4.01 1.09 -0.31
N ILE A 16 -4.10 -0.03 -1.02
CA ILE A 16 -5.13 -0.22 -2.05
C ILE A 16 -6.44 -0.73 -1.45
N LEU A 17 -6.38 -1.72 -0.57
CA LEU A 17 -7.56 -2.44 -0.08
C LEU A 17 -7.88 -2.17 1.38
N GLY A 18 -6.95 -1.62 2.16
CA GLY A 18 -7.16 -1.39 3.58
C GLY A 18 -7.85 -0.07 3.87
N THR A 19 -7.86 0.31 5.14
CA THR A 19 -8.45 1.56 5.61
C THR A 19 -7.39 2.62 5.85
N GLU A 20 -7.81 3.88 5.97
CA GLU A 20 -6.88 4.96 6.33
C GLU A 20 -6.20 4.70 7.66
N THR A 21 -6.94 4.18 8.64
CA THR A 21 -6.39 3.87 9.96
C THR A 21 -5.28 2.83 9.84
N GLN A 22 -5.52 1.76 9.07
CA GLN A 22 -4.52 0.73 8.85
C GLN A 22 -3.27 1.31 8.18
N LEU A 23 -3.47 2.20 7.21
CA LEU A 23 -2.35 2.83 6.52
C LEU A 23 -1.54 3.70 7.47
N ARG A 24 -2.20 4.50 8.32
CA ARG A 24 -1.50 5.33 9.29
C ARG A 24 -0.67 4.50 10.25
N VAL A 25 -1.23 3.39 10.72
CA VAL A 25 -0.50 2.48 11.63
C VAL A 25 0.71 1.88 10.92
N SER A 26 0.54 1.46 9.67
CA SER A 26 1.63 0.88 8.88
C SER A 26 2.75 1.89 8.66
N LEU A 27 2.40 3.12 8.29
CA LEU A 27 3.40 4.17 8.04
C LEU A 27 4.14 4.56 9.32
N ALA A 28 3.46 4.51 10.46
CA ALA A 28 4.10 4.80 11.75
C ALA A 28 5.23 3.81 12.05
N LYS A 29 5.11 2.57 11.61
CA LYS A 29 6.16 1.57 11.82
C LYS A 29 7.44 1.90 11.06
N PHE A 30 7.32 2.66 9.97
CA PHE A 30 8.48 3.06 9.17
C PHE A 30 9.00 4.44 9.54
N ASN A 31 8.45 5.06 10.58
CA ASN A 31 8.86 6.38 11.04
C ASN A 31 8.79 7.44 9.94
N ALA A 32 7.75 7.35 9.10
CA ALA A 32 7.57 8.29 7.99
C ALA A 32 7.32 9.71 8.53
N PRO A 33 7.89 10.76 7.90
CA PRO A 33 7.61 12.13 8.30
C PRO A 33 6.11 12.46 8.16
N PRO A 34 5.58 13.40 8.97
CA PRO A 34 4.16 13.76 8.89
C PRO A 34 3.71 14.16 7.49
N GLU A 35 4.54 14.88 6.75
CA GLU A 35 4.20 15.31 5.40
C GLU A 35 4.04 14.11 4.46
N ALA A 36 4.89 13.10 4.62
CA ALA A 36 4.82 11.88 3.81
C ALA A 36 3.56 11.09 4.16
N VAL A 37 3.21 11.02 5.46
CA VAL A 37 2.00 10.34 5.89
C VAL A 37 0.77 11.01 5.28
N GLU A 38 0.68 12.34 5.36
CA GLU A 38 -0.46 13.05 4.81
C GLU A 38 -0.57 12.90 3.30
N ALA A 39 0.57 12.93 2.59
CA ALA A 39 0.57 12.71 1.14
C ALA A 39 0.02 11.33 0.79
N LYS A 40 0.42 10.30 1.53
CA LYS A 40 -0.09 8.95 1.33
C LYS A 40 -1.59 8.85 1.61
N ILE A 41 -2.06 9.53 2.65
CA ILE A 41 -3.48 9.51 3.00
C ILE A 41 -4.31 10.19 1.91
N LEU A 42 -3.83 11.30 1.36
CA LEU A 42 -4.52 11.96 0.25
C LEU A 42 -4.60 11.05 -0.97
N ALA A 43 -3.50 10.37 -1.29
CA ALA A 43 -3.48 9.41 -2.38
C ALA A 43 -4.45 8.24 -2.11
N LYS A 44 -4.51 7.79 -0.86
CA LYS A 44 -5.42 6.71 -0.49
C LYS A 44 -6.88 7.13 -0.68
N ARG A 45 -7.22 8.36 -0.35
CA ARG A 45 -8.59 8.83 -0.56
C ARG A 45 -8.98 8.81 -2.02
N CYS A 46 -8.02 9.06 -2.92
CA CYS A 46 -8.27 8.92 -4.35
C CYS A 46 -8.49 7.46 -4.73
N VAL A 47 -7.67 6.56 -4.19
CA VAL A 47 -7.81 5.12 -4.44
C VAL A 47 -9.14 4.61 -3.93
N ASP A 48 -9.57 5.08 -2.75
CA ASP A 48 -10.82 4.64 -2.14
C ASP A 48 -12.06 5.03 -2.95
N LYS A 49 -11.93 5.98 -3.87
CA LYS A 49 -13.03 6.34 -4.77
C LYS A 49 -13.20 5.37 -5.93
N MET A 50 -12.23 4.49 -6.16
CA MET A 50 -12.33 3.49 -7.20
C MET A 50 -13.30 2.39 -6.79
N ASP A 51 -13.93 1.74 -7.77
CA ASP A 51 -14.77 0.57 -7.50
C ASP A 51 -13.95 -0.52 -6.84
N LYS A 52 -14.60 -1.31 -5.98
CA LYS A 52 -13.92 -2.40 -5.28
C LYS A 52 -13.28 -3.37 -6.25
N ALA A 53 -13.97 -3.72 -7.34
CA ALA A 53 -13.43 -4.64 -8.35
C ALA A 53 -12.16 -4.09 -8.99
N ASP A 54 -12.12 -2.77 -9.26
CA ASP A 54 -10.95 -2.14 -9.84
C ASP A 54 -9.80 -2.11 -8.86
N ARG A 55 -10.08 -1.88 -7.58
CA ARG A 55 -9.03 -1.90 -6.54
C ARG A 55 -8.44 -3.30 -6.39
N GLU A 56 -9.29 -4.32 -6.42
CA GLU A 56 -8.83 -5.70 -6.34
C GLU A 56 -7.94 -6.05 -7.52
N ARG A 57 -8.33 -5.62 -8.72
CA ARG A 57 -7.52 -5.84 -9.92
C ARG A 57 -6.19 -5.11 -9.83
N PHE A 58 -6.19 -3.88 -9.31
CA PHE A 58 -4.97 -3.12 -9.13
C PHE A 58 -4.03 -3.86 -8.18
N ALA A 59 -4.56 -4.38 -7.08
CA ALA A 59 -3.76 -5.13 -6.11
C ALA A 59 -3.15 -6.39 -6.73
N GLU A 60 -3.93 -7.11 -7.55
CA GLU A 60 -3.44 -8.29 -8.25
C GLU A 60 -2.28 -7.96 -9.19
N VAL A 61 -2.42 -6.87 -9.96
CA VAL A 61 -1.36 -6.43 -10.86
C VAL A 61 -0.11 -6.07 -10.08
N LEU A 62 -0.28 -5.36 -8.98
CA LEU A 62 0.85 -4.96 -8.16
C LEU A 62 1.56 -6.17 -7.56
N GLU A 63 0.81 -7.15 -7.08
CA GLU A 63 1.40 -8.39 -6.57
C GLU A 63 2.18 -9.13 -7.65
N ALA A 64 1.66 -9.15 -8.88
CA ALA A 64 2.37 -9.78 -9.98
C ALA A 64 3.68 -9.07 -10.28
N VAL A 65 3.69 -7.72 -10.22
CA VAL A 65 4.90 -6.95 -10.47
C VAL A 65 5.96 -7.20 -9.40
N VAL A 66 5.55 -7.26 -8.12
CA VAL A 66 6.50 -7.46 -7.02
C VAL A 66 6.69 -8.91 -6.65
N GLY A 67 6.00 -9.82 -7.32
CA GLY A 67 6.10 -11.25 -7.07
C GLY A 67 7.49 -11.81 -7.34
N ASP A 68 8.30 -11.09 -8.14
CA ASP A 68 9.65 -11.50 -8.46
C ASP A 68 10.67 -11.05 -7.43
N CYS A 69 10.21 -10.53 -6.30
CA CYS A 69 11.09 -10.05 -5.24
C CYS A 69 12.03 -11.12 -4.71
N ASP A 70 11.65 -12.36 -4.82
CA ASP A 70 12.46 -13.46 -4.31
C ASP A 70 13.62 -13.84 -5.24
N LEU A 71 13.70 -13.21 -6.38
CA LEU A 71 14.79 -13.42 -7.33
C LEU A 71 15.97 -12.49 -7.03
#